data_4b9ab59a57f0b42729629effa4355754
#
_entry.id   4b9ab59a57f0b42729629effa4355754
#
_cell.length_a   1.000
_cell.length_b   1.000
_cell.length_c   1.000
_cell.angle_alpha   90.00
_cell.angle_beta   90.00
_cell.angle_gamma   90.00
#
_symmetry.space_group_name_H-M   'P 1'
#
loop_
_entity.id
_entity.type
_entity.pdbx_description
1 polymer ?
#
loop_
_entity_poly.entity_id
_entity_poly.type
_entity_poly.pdbx_seq_one_letter_code
_entity_poly.pdbx_strand_id
1 'polypeptide(L)'
;MAVEEDADISPLNGSINESKGGRPRSIQSQQAILDATLTLLAQEGFKAMTIEGIAASAGVGKKTIYRWWNSKEELVIDAIKSFQLAKNPIIDTGSLREDLIVMCRNAFQIWSWPLARDLVVKILGEITGQTTIYQAFYDQIAAPRFEQFAHIIRRAQERGEVRSDLDANEIMGFIAGPVWYYLFLNLSNEPLAPDLPEKLVDVLLIGIAKRRNA
;
A
#
# COMPACT_ATOMS: atom_id res chain seq x y z
N MET A 1 19.78 19.48 -73.40
CA MET A 1 19.91 20.94 -73.23
C MET A 1 19.47 21.23 -71.81
N ALA A 2 20.45 21.50 -71.04
CA ALA A 2 20.41 21.70 -69.60
C ALA A 2 19.71 23.03 -69.22
N VAL A 3 19.14 23.05 -68.08
CA VAL A 3 19.26 24.20 -67.13
C VAL A 3 19.11 23.66 -65.73
N GLU A 4 20.21 23.70 -64.97
CA GLU A 4 20.30 23.62 -63.53
C GLU A 4 19.68 24.87 -62.94
N GLU A 5 18.92 24.70 -61.88
CA GLU A 5 18.55 25.83 -61.00
C GLU A 5 18.87 25.41 -59.54
N ASP A 6 19.99 25.94 -59.13
CA ASP A 6 20.46 25.92 -57.73
C ASP A 6 19.47 26.66 -56.82
N ALA A 7 18.89 25.97 -55.86
CA ALA A 7 18.21 26.57 -54.72
C ALA A 7 19.00 26.34 -53.45
N ASP A 8 19.76 27.37 -53.07
CA ASP A 8 20.43 27.56 -51.79
C ASP A 8 19.41 27.51 -50.65
N ILE A 9 19.49 26.44 -49.80
CA ILE A 9 18.72 26.36 -48.57
C ILE A 9 19.71 26.37 -47.41
N SER A 10 19.98 27.58 -46.91
CA SER A 10 20.68 27.78 -45.66
C SER A 10 19.89 27.12 -44.49
N PRO A 11 20.51 26.39 -43.57
CA PRO A 11 19.82 25.80 -42.43
C PRO A 11 19.50 26.91 -41.41
N LEU A 12 18.21 27.06 -41.13
CA LEU A 12 17.74 27.86 -39.99
C LEU A 12 18.21 27.18 -38.67
N ASN A 13 19.21 27.78 -38.09
CA ASN A 13 19.75 27.44 -36.79
C ASN A 13 18.76 27.90 -35.71
N GLY A 14 17.68 27.12 -35.51
CA GLY A 14 16.78 27.24 -34.38
C GLY A 14 17.39 26.56 -33.19
N SER A 15 18.05 27.28 -32.31
CA SER A 15 18.47 26.84 -31.00
C SER A 15 17.25 26.37 -30.20
N ILE A 16 17.03 25.07 -30.18
CA ILE A 16 16.09 24.45 -29.27
C ILE A 16 16.71 24.60 -27.88
N ASN A 17 16.18 25.51 -27.11
CA ASN A 17 16.53 25.74 -25.72
C ASN A 17 16.01 24.52 -24.95
N GLU A 18 16.87 23.50 -24.74
CA GLU A 18 16.60 22.39 -23.85
C GLU A 18 16.41 22.96 -22.44
N SER A 19 15.16 23.16 -22.05
CA SER A 19 14.76 23.41 -20.68
C SER A 19 15.17 22.20 -19.84
N LYS A 20 16.35 22.29 -19.20
CA LYS A 20 16.90 21.28 -18.29
C LYS A 20 15.85 20.93 -17.22
N GLY A 21 15.31 19.75 -17.35
CA GLY A 21 14.26 19.15 -16.57
C GLY A 21 14.38 19.24 -15.06
N GLY A 22 13.47 19.99 -14.47
CA GLY A 22 13.17 19.93 -13.03
C GLY A 22 12.29 18.71 -12.63
N ARG A 23 11.68 18.01 -13.58
CA ARG A 23 10.68 16.96 -13.33
C ARG A 23 11.27 15.58 -12.92
N PRO A 24 12.32 15.02 -13.54
CA PRO A 24 12.81 13.69 -13.17
C PRO A 24 13.50 13.62 -11.79
N ARG A 25 14.33 14.63 -11.46
CA ARG A 25 15.04 14.69 -10.17
C ARG A 25 14.11 14.89 -8.97
N SER A 26 13.01 15.58 -9.14
CA SER A 26 12.02 15.83 -8.09
C SER A 26 11.28 14.54 -7.70
N ILE A 27 10.88 13.72 -8.68
CA ILE A 27 10.19 12.44 -8.44
C ILE A 27 11.15 11.41 -7.80
N GLN A 28 12.39 11.33 -8.29
CA GLN A 28 13.40 10.45 -7.70
C GLN A 28 13.71 10.82 -6.25
N SER A 29 13.82 12.12 -5.96
CA SER A 29 14.07 12.59 -4.60
C SER A 29 12.87 12.30 -3.67
N GLN A 30 11.64 12.44 -4.16
CA GLN A 30 10.44 12.10 -3.40
C GLN A 30 10.42 10.61 -3.06
N GLN A 31 10.65 9.73 -4.04
CA GLN A 31 10.69 8.29 -3.80
C GLN A 31 11.80 7.90 -2.82
N ALA A 32 12.99 8.46 -2.97
CA ALA A 32 14.09 8.21 -2.05
C ALA A 32 13.78 8.62 -0.60
N ILE A 33 13.04 9.72 -0.42
CA ILE A 33 12.59 10.17 0.91
C ILE A 33 11.56 9.17 1.48
N LEU A 34 10.58 8.73 0.69
CA LEU A 34 9.57 7.76 1.13
C LEU A 34 10.22 6.42 1.52
N ASP A 35 11.14 5.91 0.71
CA ASP A 35 11.86 4.65 0.97
C ASP A 35 12.74 4.73 2.23
N ALA A 36 13.48 5.83 2.39
CA ALA A 36 14.25 6.09 3.60
C ALA A 36 13.37 6.19 4.86
N THR A 37 12.19 6.81 4.72
CA THR A 37 11.22 6.91 5.79
C THR A 37 10.71 5.56 6.24
N LEU A 38 10.34 4.68 5.30
CA LEU A 38 9.88 3.32 5.61
C LEU A 38 10.99 2.50 6.28
N THR A 39 12.22 2.62 5.78
CA THR A 39 13.38 1.91 6.34
C THR A 39 13.63 2.31 7.79
N LEU A 40 13.71 3.60 8.07
CA LEU A 40 13.95 4.11 9.43
C LEU A 40 12.77 3.82 10.36
N LEU A 41 11.54 3.91 9.87
CA LEU A 41 10.35 3.55 10.65
C LEU A 41 10.40 2.09 11.10
N ALA A 42 10.79 1.18 10.21
CA ALA A 42 10.92 -0.23 10.55
C ALA A 42 12.08 -0.52 11.52
N GLN A 43 13.21 0.15 11.35
CA GLN A 43 14.40 -0.07 12.18
C GLN A 43 14.26 0.57 13.57
N GLU A 44 13.90 1.83 13.63
CA GLU A 44 13.94 2.65 14.83
C GLU A 44 12.56 2.86 15.47
N GLY A 45 11.49 2.82 14.67
CA GLY A 45 10.14 3.18 15.07
C GLY A 45 9.89 4.68 15.01
N PHE A 46 8.60 5.07 15.07
CA PHE A 46 8.19 6.46 14.86
C PHE A 46 8.82 7.45 15.87
N LYS A 47 8.96 7.07 17.13
CA LYS A 47 9.47 7.98 18.17
C LYS A 47 10.94 8.34 18.02
N ALA A 48 11.76 7.35 17.65
CA ALA A 48 13.21 7.53 17.55
C ALA A 48 13.65 8.17 16.22
N MET A 49 12.96 7.88 15.12
CA MET A 49 13.31 8.43 13.81
C MET A 49 13.17 9.95 13.75
N THR A 50 14.08 10.61 13.01
CA THR A 50 14.10 12.07 12.87
C THR A 50 14.09 12.50 11.40
N ILE A 51 13.62 13.73 11.12
CA ILE A 51 13.69 14.31 9.76
C ILE A 51 15.14 14.42 9.28
N GLU A 52 16.07 14.67 10.20
CA GLU A 52 17.52 14.68 9.93
C GLU A 52 18.03 13.33 9.47
N GLY A 53 17.65 12.26 10.15
CA GLY A 53 18.00 10.89 9.79
C GLY A 53 17.43 10.50 8.42
N ILE A 54 16.15 10.84 8.17
CA ILE A 54 15.51 10.60 6.87
C ILE A 54 16.24 11.36 5.76
N ALA A 55 16.56 12.65 5.96
CA ALA A 55 17.25 13.47 4.98
C ALA A 55 18.64 12.91 4.66
N ALA A 56 19.40 12.51 5.68
CA ALA A 56 20.72 11.88 5.51
C ALA A 56 20.62 10.55 4.75
N SER A 57 19.68 9.68 5.12
CA SER A 57 19.45 8.39 4.46
C SER A 57 19.02 8.53 3.01
N ALA A 58 18.16 9.52 2.72
CA ALA A 58 17.69 9.81 1.36
C ALA A 58 18.68 10.61 0.50
N GLY A 59 19.80 11.07 1.07
CA GLY A 59 20.78 11.91 0.37
C GLY A 59 20.25 13.29 -0.04
N VAL A 60 19.35 13.88 0.76
CA VAL A 60 18.73 15.18 0.47
C VAL A 60 18.88 16.16 1.64
N GLY A 61 18.68 17.43 1.38
CA GLY A 61 18.60 18.43 2.45
C GLY A 61 17.22 18.46 3.11
N LYS A 62 17.13 18.75 4.42
CA LYS A 62 15.86 18.91 5.17
C LYS A 62 14.85 19.82 4.48
N LYS A 63 15.32 20.93 3.85
CA LYS A 63 14.45 21.84 3.09
C LYS A 63 13.72 21.12 1.95
N THR A 64 14.31 20.07 1.38
CA THR A 64 13.68 19.27 0.34
C THR A 64 12.50 18.46 0.91
N ILE A 65 12.63 17.91 2.11
CA ILE A 65 11.54 17.21 2.79
C ILE A 65 10.40 18.18 3.11
N TYR A 66 10.70 19.30 3.79
CA TYR A 66 9.69 20.30 4.18
C TYR A 66 8.99 21.00 3.01
N ARG A 67 9.51 20.88 1.80
CA ARG A 67 8.81 21.33 0.59
C ARG A 67 7.61 20.45 0.22
N TRP A 68 7.63 19.17 0.64
CA TRP A 68 6.62 18.18 0.31
C TRP A 68 5.70 17.85 1.49
N TRP A 69 6.25 17.81 2.70
CA TRP A 69 5.55 17.42 3.91
C TRP A 69 5.79 18.43 5.03
N ASN A 70 4.71 18.81 5.70
CA ASN A 70 4.75 19.80 6.77
C ASN A 70 5.17 19.21 8.11
N SER A 71 5.02 17.88 8.28
CA SER A 71 5.36 17.18 9.51
C SER A 71 5.94 15.79 9.25
N LYS A 72 6.53 15.20 10.28
CA LYS A 72 7.02 13.82 10.25
C LYS A 72 5.87 12.81 10.12
N GLU A 73 4.75 13.10 10.76
CA GLU A 73 3.53 12.30 10.70
C GLU A 73 3.00 12.23 9.26
N GLU A 74 2.88 13.37 8.60
CA GLU A 74 2.42 13.46 7.21
C GLU A 74 3.33 12.65 6.27
N LEU A 75 4.65 12.81 6.41
CA LEU A 75 5.64 12.06 5.63
C LEU A 75 5.51 10.55 5.85
N VAL A 76 5.37 10.11 7.11
CA VAL A 76 5.25 8.68 7.43
C VAL A 76 3.96 8.10 6.86
N ILE A 77 2.84 8.79 6.98
CA ILE A 77 1.56 8.35 6.42
C ILE A 77 1.64 8.24 4.89
N ASP A 78 2.24 9.21 4.23
CA ASP A 78 2.42 9.17 2.77
C ASP A 78 3.35 8.03 2.33
N ALA A 79 4.42 7.76 3.08
CA ALA A 79 5.31 6.64 2.82
C ALA A 79 4.57 5.30 2.93
N ILE A 80 3.76 5.11 3.96
CA ILE A 80 2.96 3.90 4.14
C ILE A 80 1.90 3.77 3.03
N LYS A 81 1.20 4.86 2.66
CA LYS A 81 0.24 4.86 1.55
C LYS A 81 0.89 4.45 0.23
N SER A 82 2.04 5.04 -0.08
CA SER A 82 2.80 4.72 -1.30
C SER A 82 3.16 3.24 -1.36
N PHE A 83 3.64 2.68 -0.25
CA PHE A 83 3.95 1.27 -0.13
C PHE A 83 2.72 0.38 -0.32
N GLN A 84 1.60 0.70 0.33
CA GLN A 84 0.36 -0.09 0.24
C GLN A 84 -0.23 -0.06 -1.16
N LEU A 85 -0.32 1.11 -1.80
CA LEU A 85 -0.85 1.23 -3.17
C LEU A 85 -0.04 0.40 -4.17
N ALA A 86 1.28 0.39 -4.02
CA ALA A 86 2.17 -0.35 -4.90
C ALA A 86 2.08 -1.88 -4.71
N LYS A 87 1.79 -2.35 -3.49
CA LYS A 87 1.96 -3.76 -3.10
C LYS A 87 0.68 -4.47 -2.69
N ASN A 88 -0.39 -3.74 -2.44
CA ASN A 88 -1.65 -4.31 -1.96
C ASN A 88 -2.87 -3.60 -2.56
N PRO A 89 -3.02 -3.61 -3.90
CA PRO A 89 -4.19 -3.03 -4.52
C PRO A 89 -5.45 -3.78 -4.08
N ILE A 90 -6.57 -3.06 -3.95
CA ILE A 90 -7.88 -3.68 -3.81
C ILE A 90 -8.39 -4.00 -5.21
N ILE A 91 -8.79 -5.24 -5.41
CA ILE A 91 -9.30 -5.76 -6.68
C ILE A 91 -10.78 -6.08 -6.49
N ASP A 92 -11.59 -5.76 -7.46
CA ASP A 92 -13.00 -6.15 -7.55
C ASP A 92 -13.19 -6.86 -8.89
N THR A 93 -13.11 -8.18 -8.85
CA THR A 93 -13.25 -9.05 -10.04
C THR A 93 -14.71 -9.37 -10.36
N GLY A 94 -15.63 -9.02 -9.47
CA GLY A 94 -17.03 -9.44 -9.54
C GLY A 94 -17.28 -10.83 -8.91
N SER A 95 -16.26 -11.49 -8.40
CA SER A 95 -16.34 -12.76 -7.68
C SER A 95 -15.76 -12.57 -6.28
N LEU A 96 -16.59 -12.69 -5.25
CA LEU A 96 -16.13 -12.57 -3.86
C LEU A 96 -15.00 -13.52 -3.54
N ARG A 97 -15.08 -14.76 -4.02
CA ARG A 97 -14.06 -15.77 -3.77
C ARG A 97 -12.70 -15.33 -4.31
N GLU A 98 -12.65 -14.87 -5.55
CA GLU A 98 -11.40 -14.43 -6.18
C GLU A 98 -10.84 -13.17 -5.50
N ASP A 99 -11.70 -12.22 -5.17
CA ASP A 99 -11.31 -11.00 -4.47
C ASP A 99 -10.67 -11.31 -3.12
N LEU A 100 -11.27 -12.22 -2.34
CA LEU A 100 -10.74 -12.64 -1.05
C LEU A 100 -9.42 -13.43 -1.16
N ILE A 101 -9.29 -14.31 -2.16
CA ILE A 101 -8.04 -15.04 -2.42
C ILE A 101 -6.91 -14.08 -2.75
N VAL A 102 -7.15 -13.13 -3.66
CA VAL A 102 -6.13 -12.13 -4.02
C VAL A 102 -5.75 -11.29 -2.81
N MET A 103 -6.72 -10.89 -1.98
CA MET A 103 -6.46 -10.14 -0.76
C MET A 103 -5.57 -10.92 0.22
N CYS A 104 -5.90 -12.20 0.48
CA CYS A 104 -5.11 -13.04 1.37
C CYS A 104 -3.68 -13.27 0.83
N ARG A 105 -3.55 -13.53 -0.48
CA ARG A 105 -2.24 -13.69 -1.13
C ARG A 105 -1.39 -12.42 -0.99
N ASN A 106 -1.96 -11.25 -1.27
CA ASN A 106 -1.27 -9.98 -1.14
C ASN A 106 -0.84 -9.73 0.32
N ALA A 107 -1.71 -10.00 1.29
CA ALA A 107 -1.36 -9.89 2.70
C ALA A 107 -0.17 -10.78 3.05
N PHE A 108 -0.22 -12.07 2.73
CA PHE A 108 0.87 -13.00 3.02
C PHE A 108 2.16 -12.65 2.27
N GLN A 109 2.07 -12.17 1.03
CA GLN A 109 3.22 -11.74 0.26
C GLN A 109 3.90 -10.51 0.87
N ILE A 110 3.14 -9.51 1.30
CA ILE A 110 3.68 -8.32 1.98
C ILE A 110 4.42 -8.75 3.26
N TRP A 111 3.84 -9.66 4.03
CA TRP A 111 4.44 -10.13 5.27
C TRP A 111 5.66 -11.02 5.10
N SER A 112 5.89 -11.59 3.92
CA SER A 112 7.14 -12.28 3.62
C SER A 112 8.33 -11.30 3.54
N TRP A 113 8.08 -10.00 3.50
CA TRP A 113 9.13 -8.98 3.48
C TRP A 113 9.45 -8.52 4.91
N PRO A 114 10.71 -8.64 5.34
CA PRO A 114 11.12 -8.23 6.68
C PRO A 114 10.72 -6.79 7.02
N LEU A 115 10.95 -5.85 6.07
CA LEU A 115 10.60 -4.45 6.24
C LEU A 115 9.11 -4.25 6.55
N ALA A 116 8.21 -4.92 5.83
CA ALA A 116 6.76 -4.78 6.05
C ALA A 116 6.33 -5.33 7.41
N ARG A 117 6.90 -6.47 7.82
CA ARG A 117 6.66 -7.06 9.14
C ARG A 117 7.08 -6.11 10.26
N ASP A 118 8.30 -5.56 10.18
CA ASP A 118 8.83 -4.64 11.18
C ASP A 118 8.00 -3.36 11.26
N LEU A 119 7.58 -2.82 10.10
CA LEU A 119 6.68 -1.66 10.03
C LEU A 119 5.38 -1.89 10.80
N VAL A 120 4.71 -3.01 10.54
CA VAL A 120 3.41 -3.28 11.18
C VAL A 120 3.60 -3.51 12.68
N VAL A 121 4.62 -4.25 13.11
CA VAL A 121 4.91 -4.45 14.53
C VAL A 121 5.14 -3.10 15.22
N LYS A 122 5.88 -2.18 14.59
CA LYS A 122 6.12 -0.84 15.15
C LYS A 122 4.85 0.01 15.22
N ILE A 123 4.02 -0.03 14.18
CA ILE A 123 2.72 0.69 14.16
C ILE A 123 1.78 0.13 15.22
N LEU A 124 1.66 -1.20 15.32
CA LEU A 124 0.82 -1.84 16.34
C LEU A 124 1.28 -1.55 17.76
N GLY A 125 2.58 -1.41 17.99
CA GLY A 125 3.13 -0.97 19.26
C GLY A 125 2.66 0.43 19.70
N GLU A 126 2.24 1.27 18.76
CA GLU A 126 1.69 2.59 19.04
C GLU A 126 0.18 2.58 19.39
N ILE A 127 -0.53 1.46 19.17
CA ILE A 127 -1.98 1.32 19.48
C ILE A 127 -2.24 1.55 20.97
N THR A 128 -1.45 0.92 21.84
CA THR A 128 -1.62 1.01 23.28
C THR A 128 -1.39 2.41 23.83
N GLY A 129 -0.64 3.25 23.11
CA GLY A 129 -0.36 4.64 23.47
C GLY A 129 -1.38 5.64 22.94
N GLN A 130 -2.35 5.23 22.11
CA GLN A 130 -3.28 6.12 21.40
C GLN A 130 -2.54 7.33 20.79
N THR A 131 -1.40 7.06 20.15
CA THR A 131 -0.52 8.11 19.64
C THR A 131 -1.11 8.80 18.41
N THR A 132 -0.67 10.03 18.16
CA THR A 132 -1.09 10.81 16.99
C THR A 132 -0.82 10.05 15.68
N ILE A 133 0.30 9.30 15.61
CA ILE A 133 0.63 8.51 14.42
C ILE A 133 -0.32 7.33 14.22
N TYR A 134 -0.72 6.66 15.31
CA TYR A 134 -1.69 5.59 15.22
C TYR A 134 -3.05 6.12 14.72
N GLN A 135 -3.53 7.23 15.27
CA GLN A 135 -4.78 7.84 14.83
C GLN A 135 -4.71 8.24 13.35
N ALA A 136 -3.61 8.88 12.94
CA ALA A 136 -3.41 9.25 11.54
C ALA A 136 -3.34 8.01 10.60
N PHE A 137 -2.70 6.93 11.04
CA PHE A 137 -2.68 5.67 10.31
C PHE A 137 -4.08 5.06 10.19
N TYR A 138 -4.83 5.03 11.30
CA TYR A 138 -6.19 4.50 11.30
C TYR A 138 -7.09 5.31 10.36
N ASP A 139 -7.16 6.63 10.52
CA ASP A 139 -8.08 7.49 9.76
C ASP A 139 -7.73 7.56 8.27
N GLN A 140 -6.45 7.57 7.92
CA GLN A 140 -6.01 7.81 6.55
C GLN A 140 -5.67 6.55 5.77
N ILE A 141 -5.48 5.42 6.43
CA ILE A 141 -5.06 4.17 5.79
C ILE A 141 -6.01 3.02 6.13
N ALA A 142 -6.19 2.70 7.42
CA ALA A 142 -6.92 1.51 7.81
C ALA A 142 -8.43 1.65 7.56
N ALA A 143 -9.06 2.72 8.04
CA ALA A 143 -10.50 2.92 7.91
C ALA A 143 -10.97 3.03 6.45
N PRO A 144 -10.33 3.82 5.55
CA PRO A 144 -10.68 3.81 4.13
C PRO A 144 -10.55 2.43 3.48
N ARG A 145 -9.55 1.64 3.88
CA ARG A 145 -9.36 0.31 3.37
C ARG A 145 -10.44 -0.66 3.84
N PHE A 146 -10.81 -0.59 5.11
CA PHE A 146 -11.92 -1.38 5.65
C PHE A 146 -13.24 -1.04 4.94
N GLU A 147 -13.51 0.23 4.66
CA GLU A 147 -14.71 0.65 3.93
C GLU A 147 -14.73 0.12 2.49
N GLN A 148 -13.60 0.09 1.79
CA GLN A 148 -13.51 -0.50 0.47
C GLN A 148 -13.83 -2.00 0.49
N PHE A 149 -13.34 -2.74 1.49
CA PHE A 149 -13.69 -4.15 1.67
C PHE A 149 -15.16 -4.34 2.03
N ALA A 150 -15.68 -3.53 2.93
CA ALA A 150 -17.10 -3.57 3.29
C ALA A 150 -17.97 -3.34 2.06
N HIS A 151 -17.55 -2.48 1.12
CA HIS A 151 -18.24 -2.29 -0.15
C HIS A 151 -18.26 -3.56 -1.02
N ILE A 152 -17.13 -4.28 -1.14
CA ILE A 152 -17.08 -5.56 -1.86
C ILE A 152 -18.03 -6.58 -1.24
N ILE A 153 -18.04 -6.69 0.09
CA ILE A 153 -18.93 -7.59 0.81
C ILE A 153 -20.41 -7.22 0.56
N ARG A 154 -20.78 -5.95 0.68
CA ARG A 154 -22.17 -5.50 0.42
C ARG A 154 -22.61 -5.85 -1.01
N ARG A 155 -21.76 -5.63 -2.00
CA ARG A 155 -22.06 -6.05 -3.39
C ARG A 155 -22.26 -7.56 -3.53
N ALA A 156 -21.46 -8.36 -2.82
CA ALA A 156 -21.64 -9.81 -2.79
C ALA A 156 -22.94 -10.23 -2.10
N GLN A 157 -23.39 -9.48 -1.06
CA GLN A 157 -24.70 -9.67 -0.44
C GLN A 157 -25.84 -9.32 -1.41
N GLU A 158 -25.72 -8.24 -2.16
CA GLU A 158 -26.69 -7.85 -3.19
C GLU A 158 -26.82 -8.91 -4.29
N ARG A 159 -25.71 -9.54 -4.69
CA ARG A 159 -25.72 -10.66 -5.63
C ARG A 159 -26.23 -11.98 -5.02
N GLY A 160 -26.44 -12.01 -3.70
CA GLY A 160 -26.90 -13.19 -2.98
C GLY A 160 -25.83 -14.28 -2.78
N GLU A 161 -24.56 -13.94 -2.94
CA GLU A 161 -23.43 -14.84 -2.64
C GLU A 161 -23.21 -14.95 -1.13
N VAL A 162 -23.45 -13.89 -0.39
CA VAL A 162 -23.24 -13.79 1.06
C VAL A 162 -24.58 -13.60 1.78
N ARG A 163 -24.69 -14.18 2.96
CA ARG A 163 -25.84 -13.98 3.85
C ARG A 163 -25.95 -12.50 4.28
N SER A 164 -27.16 -11.99 4.32
CA SER A 164 -27.46 -10.58 4.61
C SER A 164 -27.68 -10.25 6.09
N ASP A 165 -27.67 -11.28 6.96
CA ASP A 165 -27.85 -11.13 8.41
C ASP A 165 -26.52 -10.88 9.15
N LEU A 166 -25.40 -10.85 8.45
CA LEU A 166 -24.10 -10.46 8.98
C LEU A 166 -23.73 -9.07 8.48
N ASP A 167 -23.22 -8.24 9.38
CA ASP A 167 -22.63 -6.95 8.99
C ASP A 167 -21.32 -7.14 8.21
N ALA A 168 -21.06 -6.27 7.24
CA ALA A 168 -19.87 -6.35 6.41
C ALA A 168 -18.56 -6.21 7.22
N ASN A 169 -18.58 -5.44 8.32
CA ASN A 169 -17.41 -5.32 9.20
C ASN A 169 -17.21 -6.57 10.06
N GLU A 170 -18.28 -7.26 10.46
CA GLU A 170 -18.19 -8.56 11.14
C GLU A 170 -17.51 -9.59 10.21
N ILE A 171 -17.95 -9.65 8.95
CA ILE A 171 -17.34 -10.53 7.94
C ILE A 171 -15.86 -10.18 7.75
N MET A 172 -15.52 -8.89 7.72
CA MET A 172 -14.11 -8.46 7.69
C MET A 172 -13.31 -9.01 8.86
N GLY A 173 -13.86 -8.99 10.08
CA GLY A 173 -13.21 -9.57 11.26
C GLY A 173 -12.91 -11.06 11.09
N PHE A 174 -13.85 -11.82 10.52
CA PHE A 174 -13.68 -13.26 10.25
C PHE A 174 -12.62 -13.54 9.18
N ILE A 175 -12.47 -12.63 8.19
CA ILE A 175 -11.45 -12.75 7.16
C ILE A 175 -10.07 -12.34 7.69
N ALA A 176 -10.00 -11.20 8.37
CA ALA A 176 -8.75 -10.64 8.86
C ALA A 176 -8.16 -11.48 10.01
N GLY A 177 -8.99 -12.03 10.89
CA GLY A 177 -8.53 -12.78 12.06
C GLY A 177 -7.54 -13.90 11.75
N PRO A 178 -7.88 -14.87 10.87
CA PRO A 178 -6.95 -15.91 10.45
C PRO A 178 -5.67 -15.36 9.80
N VAL A 179 -5.79 -14.33 8.96
CA VAL A 179 -4.62 -13.69 8.34
C VAL A 179 -3.69 -13.15 9.43
N TRP A 180 -4.21 -12.38 10.39
CA TRP A 180 -3.44 -11.86 11.52
C TRP A 180 -2.83 -12.97 12.37
N TYR A 181 -3.55 -14.09 12.61
CA TYR A 181 -3.00 -15.25 13.31
C TYR A 181 -1.73 -15.76 12.65
N TYR A 182 -1.78 -16.04 11.34
CA TYR A 182 -0.62 -16.54 10.61
C TYR A 182 0.52 -15.53 10.55
N LEU A 183 0.22 -14.25 10.48
CA LEU A 183 1.21 -13.19 10.36
C LEU A 183 1.96 -12.94 11.69
N PHE A 184 1.27 -13.00 12.82
CA PHE A 184 1.84 -12.62 14.11
C PHE A 184 2.12 -13.77 15.05
N LEU A 185 1.31 -14.83 14.97
CA LEU A 185 1.35 -15.92 15.93
C LEU A 185 1.89 -17.22 15.36
N ASN A 186 2.14 -17.30 14.05
CA ASN A 186 2.82 -18.45 13.47
C ASN A 186 4.30 -18.41 13.82
N LEU A 187 4.65 -19.05 14.94
CA LEU A 187 6.01 -19.07 15.52
C LEU A 187 6.94 -20.09 14.84
N SER A 188 6.45 -20.87 13.87
CA SER A 188 7.24 -21.96 13.29
C SER A 188 8.36 -21.51 12.37
N ASN A 189 8.41 -20.25 11.95
CA ASN A 189 9.32 -19.73 10.91
C ASN A 189 9.31 -20.50 9.57
N GLU A 190 8.40 -21.44 9.40
CA GLU A 190 8.22 -22.17 8.17
C GLU A 190 7.44 -21.34 7.16
N PRO A 191 7.76 -21.44 5.86
CA PRO A 191 6.98 -20.81 4.82
C PRO A 191 5.52 -21.28 4.90
N LEU A 192 4.59 -20.34 4.77
CA LEU A 192 3.17 -20.68 4.69
C LEU A 192 2.90 -21.52 3.44
N ALA A 193 2.00 -22.50 3.58
CA ALA A 193 1.61 -23.33 2.45
C ALA A 193 1.09 -22.46 1.28
N PRO A 194 1.53 -22.69 0.05
CA PRO A 194 1.15 -21.84 -1.09
C PRO A 194 -0.35 -21.79 -1.35
N ASP A 195 -1.11 -22.83 -0.97
CA ASP A 195 -2.55 -22.95 -1.10
C ASP A 195 -3.33 -22.50 0.16
N LEU A 196 -2.64 -21.92 1.14
CA LEU A 196 -3.27 -21.44 2.37
C LEU A 196 -4.32 -20.34 2.11
N PRO A 197 -4.11 -19.36 1.21
CA PRO A 197 -5.13 -18.36 0.88
C PRO A 197 -6.44 -18.99 0.41
N GLU A 198 -6.37 -19.94 -0.50
CA GLU A 198 -7.54 -20.68 -1.03
C GLU A 198 -8.27 -21.44 0.07
N LYS A 199 -7.53 -22.17 0.88
CA LYS A 199 -8.10 -22.95 2.00
C LYS A 199 -8.80 -22.04 3.01
N LEU A 200 -8.21 -20.92 3.38
CA LEU A 200 -8.82 -19.96 4.28
C LEU A 200 -10.12 -19.39 3.71
N VAL A 201 -10.10 -18.98 2.45
CA VAL A 201 -11.26 -18.42 1.79
C VAL A 201 -12.37 -19.45 1.64
N ASP A 202 -12.06 -20.67 1.23
CA ASP A 202 -13.06 -21.74 1.06
C ASP A 202 -13.73 -22.10 2.38
N VAL A 203 -12.99 -22.17 3.48
CA VAL A 203 -13.56 -22.39 4.83
C VAL A 203 -14.45 -21.22 5.27
N LEU A 204 -14.02 -19.99 5.04
CA LEU A 204 -14.79 -18.78 5.38
C LEU A 204 -16.09 -18.71 4.57
N LEU A 205 -16.03 -18.97 3.27
CA LEU A 205 -17.20 -18.89 2.39
C LEU A 205 -18.27 -19.90 2.78
N ILE A 206 -17.92 -21.09 3.28
CA ILE A 206 -18.91 -22.07 3.81
C ILE A 206 -19.71 -21.44 4.97
N GLY A 207 -19.06 -20.66 5.83
CA GLY A 207 -19.70 -20.01 6.98
C GLY A 207 -20.57 -18.80 6.63
N ILE A 208 -20.17 -18.03 5.63
CA ILE A 208 -20.82 -16.75 5.26
C ILE A 208 -21.70 -16.83 4.01
N ALA A 209 -21.64 -17.93 3.25
CA ALA A 209 -22.49 -18.13 2.08
C ALA A 209 -23.98 -18.12 2.47
N LYS A 210 -24.82 -17.60 1.60
CA LYS A 210 -26.27 -17.67 1.77
C LYS A 210 -26.69 -19.15 1.84
N ARG A 211 -27.32 -19.53 2.96
CA ARG A 211 -27.86 -20.90 3.08
C ARG A 211 -28.98 -21.07 2.06
N ARG A 212 -28.87 -22.09 1.21
CA ARG A 212 -30.04 -22.53 0.43
C ARG A 212 -31.05 -23.07 1.44
N ASN A 213 -32.22 -22.46 1.51
CA ASN A 213 -33.33 -23.02 2.30
C ASN A 213 -33.56 -24.45 1.81
N ALA A 214 -33.46 -25.41 2.73
CA ALA A 214 -33.77 -26.81 2.49
C ALA A 214 -35.27 -26.98 2.24
#